data_d6d5b665fb5df321f53f72d3a3ce6f5e
#
_entry.id   d6d5b665fb5df321f53f72d3a3ce6f5e
#
_cell.length_a   1.000
_cell.length_b   1.000
_cell.length_c   1.000
_cell.angle_alpha   90.00
_cell.angle_beta   90.00
_cell.angle_gamma   90.00
#
_symmetry.space_group_name_H-M   'P 1'
#
loop_
_entity.id
_entity.type
_entity.pdbx_description
1 polymer ?
#
loop_
_entity_poly.entity_id
_entity_poly.type
_entity_poly.pdbx_seq_one_letter_code
_entity_poly.pdbx_strand_id
1 'polypeptide(L)'
;MILSTQAAGVVSPLGAVTPLSLTGRVSMLFRSAASALGSVFPFGRPGRGLIAGARDDTTTALPRGTQGIRKVAILGIHGWYPRKALRTVIGEPTGTSQKFCDEMDLALKEYLDQHQKILDPQDIVKIPLEGEGKVLERVELLYQNLVRNHAWRRAVQEADLVLVATHSQGTPTSILLMARLIEEGILRVREDDPAMQRIGILTMAGISHGPFPFLKGMFIVRWFEAEAARELFEFMDSESHIARKYRDGLRTVLSSGVRMTCVASLEDQVVPLYSAVMTSIHHPSIVRAVYIDGTSYQNDFLINLIAFSLRLRNMGVDDHGILVHLSEVMAGALYGEGHSTIYDEREVYMLSIRSLLEPPASLTSERSRSEPILNPFRAKQRLNPFYLPWGMRGIADEIMARGDQILIKELERVKRLYNDWNPVSKAMKEIKFRLEPVRSKL
;
A
#
# COMPACT_ATOMS: atom_id res chain seq x y z
N MET A 1 -38.67 -0.65 -26.76
CA MET A 1 -39.20 0.51 -26.01
C MET A 1 -38.05 0.98 -25.12
N ILE A 2 -37.35 2.00 -25.60
CA ILE A 2 -36.08 2.50 -25.01
C ILE A 2 -36.48 3.67 -24.11
N LEU A 3 -36.18 3.61 -22.82
CA LEU A 3 -36.29 4.74 -21.91
C LEU A 3 -34.88 5.27 -21.61
N SER A 4 -34.57 6.42 -22.18
CA SER A 4 -33.42 7.25 -21.85
C SER A 4 -33.73 8.01 -20.56
N THR A 5 -32.88 7.89 -19.55
CA THR A 5 -32.90 8.78 -18.38
C THR A 5 -31.89 9.92 -18.60
N GLN A 6 -32.43 11.12 -18.77
CA GLN A 6 -31.68 12.38 -18.82
C GLN A 6 -31.15 12.73 -17.43
N ALA A 7 -29.87 13.08 -17.39
CA ALA A 7 -29.25 13.71 -16.22
C ALA A 7 -29.71 15.16 -16.11
N ALA A 8 -30.22 15.56 -14.97
CA ALA A 8 -30.62 16.93 -14.67
C ALA A 8 -29.38 17.82 -14.51
N GLY A 9 -29.12 18.70 -15.48
CA GLY A 9 -28.11 19.74 -15.38
C GLY A 9 -28.69 20.98 -14.69
N VAL A 10 -27.96 21.48 -13.70
CA VAL A 10 -28.22 22.80 -13.12
C VAL A 10 -27.58 23.83 -14.05
N VAL A 11 -28.40 24.68 -14.65
CA VAL A 11 -27.97 25.80 -15.50
C VAL A 11 -27.81 27.03 -14.59
N SER A 12 -26.60 27.57 -14.55
CA SER A 12 -26.33 28.93 -14.08
C SER A 12 -25.82 29.75 -15.27
N PRO A 13 -26.27 30.99 -15.45
CA PRO A 13 -25.92 31.77 -16.62
C PRO A 13 -24.53 32.39 -16.50
N LEU A 14 -23.77 32.29 -17.60
CA LEU A 14 -22.47 32.88 -17.88
C LEU A 14 -21.22 32.05 -17.49
N GLY A 15 -20.60 31.45 -18.50
CA GLY A 15 -19.26 30.89 -18.47
C GLY A 15 -19.21 29.45 -18.97
N ALA A 16 -18.54 29.22 -20.07
CA ALA A 16 -18.32 27.90 -20.64
C ALA A 16 -17.59 27.00 -19.63
N VAL A 17 -18.27 25.98 -19.12
CA VAL A 17 -17.69 24.97 -18.24
C VAL A 17 -17.15 23.86 -19.15
N THR A 18 -15.82 23.80 -19.30
CA THR A 18 -15.15 22.62 -19.82
C THR A 18 -15.38 21.44 -18.87
N PRO A 19 -15.77 20.26 -19.33
CA PRO A 19 -15.90 19.10 -18.47
C PRO A 19 -14.54 18.75 -17.87
N LEU A 20 -14.42 18.83 -16.55
CA LEU A 20 -13.29 18.29 -15.82
C LEU A 20 -13.21 16.80 -16.12
N SER A 21 -12.07 16.34 -16.61
CA SER A 21 -11.80 14.93 -16.88
C SER A 21 -12.02 14.10 -15.58
N LEU A 22 -12.49 12.87 -15.71
CA LEU A 22 -12.66 11.94 -14.59
C LEU A 22 -11.41 11.88 -13.68
N THR A 23 -10.21 11.97 -14.27
CA THR A 23 -8.93 12.06 -13.58
C THR A 23 -8.84 13.21 -12.58
N GLY A 24 -9.46 14.38 -12.85
CA GLY A 24 -9.45 15.52 -11.94
C GLY A 24 -10.30 15.31 -10.68
N ARG A 25 -11.37 14.51 -10.73
CA ARG A 25 -12.23 14.23 -9.57
C ARG A 25 -11.62 13.19 -8.63
N VAL A 26 -10.98 12.16 -9.16
CA VAL A 26 -10.25 11.15 -8.39
C VAL A 26 -9.06 11.78 -7.67
N SER A 27 -8.29 12.63 -8.37
CA SER A 27 -7.19 13.40 -7.79
C SER A 27 -7.62 14.32 -6.64
N MET A 28 -8.83 14.86 -6.67
CA MET A 28 -9.35 15.75 -5.62
C MET A 28 -9.75 14.96 -4.35
N LEU A 29 -10.25 13.74 -4.49
CA LEU A 29 -10.59 12.85 -3.37
C LEU A 29 -9.35 12.15 -2.80
N PHE A 30 -8.40 11.79 -3.65
CA PHE A 30 -7.09 11.31 -3.20
C PHE A 30 -6.32 12.43 -2.48
N ARG A 31 -6.44 13.68 -2.93
CA ARG A 31 -5.95 14.86 -2.20
C ARG A 31 -6.66 15.05 -0.88
N SER A 32 -7.94 14.75 -0.76
CA SER A 32 -8.68 14.82 0.49
C SER A 32 -8.35 13.66 1.44
N ALA A 33 -8.21 12.44 0.93
CA ALA A 33 -7.72 11.29 1.69
C ALA A 33 -6.21 11.40 1.97
N ALA A 34 -5.41 11.83 1.01
CA ALA A 34 -4.00 12.18 1.20
C ALA A 34 -3.81 13.44 2.04
N SER A 35 -4.76 14.36 2.08
CA SER A 35 -4.76 15.51 3.01
C SER A 35 -5.19 15.08 4.42
N ALA A 36 -6.07 14.11 4.55
CA ALA A 36 -6.32 13.45 5.85
C ALA A 36 -5.12 12.57 6.28
N LEU A 37 -4.40 11.98 5.33
CA LEU A 37 -3.12 11.31 5.49
C LEU A 37 -1.95 12.31 5.45
N GLY A 38 -2.05 13.40 4.71
CA GLY A 38 -1.03 14.44 4.50
C GLY A 38 -0.78 15.32 5.72
N SER A 39 -1.65 15.29 6.73
CA SER A 39 -1.31 15.78 8.06
C SER A 39 -0.40 14.81 8.84
N VAL A 40 -0.16 13.60 8.33
CA VAL A 40 0.79 12.60 8.89
C VAL A 40 2.18 12.77 8.32
N PHE A 41 2.23 13.20 7.06
CA PHE A 41 3.47 13.65 6.44
C PHE A 41 3.31 15.16 6.24
N PRO A 42 4.27 15.98 6.64
CA PRO A 42 4.27 17.40 6.31
C PRO A 42 4.53 17.58 4.81
N PHE A 43 3.59 17.15 3.98
CA PHE A 43 3.56 17.40 2.56
C PHE A 43 2.78 18.70 2.34
N GLY A 44 3.40 19.82 2.63
CA GLY A 44 2.71 21.04 2.30
C GLY A 44 3.18 22.25 3.10
N ARG A 45 4.06 23.00 2.48
CA ARG A 45 4.54 24.35 2.76
C ARG A 45 5.63 24.48 3.82
N PRO A 46 6.75 25.17 3.49
CA PRO A 46 7.76 25.59 4.44
C PRO A 46 7.20 26.72 5.31
N GLY A 47 7.07 26.48 6.59
CA GLY A 47 6.59 27.52 7.49
C GLY A 47 6.55 27.09 8.94
N ARG A 48 7.67 27.30 9.64
CA ARG A 48 7.85 27.47 11.09
C ARG A 48 7.65 26.25 11.98
N GLY A 49 8.73 25.61 12.40
CA GLY A 49 9.34 25.82 13.71
C GLY A 49 8.80 24.88 14.77
N LEU A 50 9.40 23.69 14.93
CA LEU A 50 9.58 23.08 16.23
C LEU A 50 11.06 22.77 16.37
N ILE A 51 11.77 23.66 17.04
CA ILE A 51 13.08 23.41 17.60
C ILE A 51 12.83 22.54 18.83
N ALA A 52 13.04 21.25 18.72
CA ALA A 52 13.25 20.37 19.85
C ALA A 52 14.72 19.99 19.86
N GLY A 53 15.38 20.35 20.94
CA GLY A 53 16.71 20.11 21.41
C GLY A 53 17.67 19.34 20.52
N ALA A 54 18.72 20.04 20.06
CA ALA A 54 19.91 19.42 19.53
C ALA A 54 20.51 18.49 20.61
N ARG A 55 20.49 17.19 20.33
CA ARG A 55 21.47 16.25 20.82
C ARG A 55 22.36 15.89 19.66
N ASP A 56 23.67 16.09 19.86
CA ASP A 56 24.72 15.57 19.04
C ASP A 56 24.61 14.04 18.95
N ASP A 57 23.91 13.56 17.93
CA ASP A 57 23.98 12.18 17.54
C ASP A 57 24.43 12.15 16.08
N THR A 58 25.54 11.49 15.86
CA THR A 58 26.18 11.20 14.59
C THR A 58 25.35 10.24 13.71
N THR A 59 24.04 10.37 13.76
CA THR A 59 23.12 9.59 12.91
C THR A 59 23.03 10.27 11.54
N THR A 60 23.54 9.60 10.54
CA THR A 60 23.47 10.03 9.14
C THR A 60 22.02 10.19 8.71
N ALA A 61 21.64 11.39 8.30
CA ALA A 61 20.32 11.65 7.74
C ALA A 61 20.17 10.90 6.40
N LEU A 62 19.00 10.32 6.17
CA LEU A 62 18.71 9.69 4.88
C LEU A 62 18.75 10.71 3.73
N PRO A 63 19.27 10.32 2.56
CA PRO A 63 19.24 11.17 1.36
C PRO A 63 17.81 11.56 1.01
N ARG A 64 17.60 12.83 0.70
CA ARG A 64 16.29 13.40 0.35
C ARG A 64 16.28 13.96 -1.06
N GLY A 65 15.10 13.94 -1.68
CA GLY A 65 14.87 14.51 -3.00
C GLY A 65 15.63 13.80 -4.12
N THR A 66 15.88 14.52 -5.18
CA THR A 66 16.44 13.99 -6.44
C THR A 66 17.96 13.97 -6.49
N GLN A 67 18.65 14.44 -5.44
CA GLN A 67 20.10 14.52 -5.43
C GLN A 67 20.76 13.12 -5.60
N GLY A 68 21.76 13.03 -6.45
CA GLY A 68 22.52 11.80 -6.70
C GLY A 68 21.83 10.78 -7.61
N ILE A 69 20.60 11.00 -8.05
CA ILE A 69 19.92 10.08 -8.98
C ILE A 69 20.38 10.39 -10.41
N ARG A 70 20.98 9.41 -11.08
CA ARG A 70 21.42 9.47 -12.48
C ARG A 70 20.88 8.30 -13.28
N LYS A 71 20.82 7.10 -12.68
CA LYS A 71 20.34 5.86 -13.29
C LYS A 71 19.23 5.26 -12.47
N VAL A 72 18.18 4.81 -13.14
CA VAL A 72 16.98 4.23 -12.51
C VAL A 72 16.66 2.87 -13.13
N ALA A 73 16.37 1.90 -12.27
CA ALA A 73 15.79 0.62 -12.68
C ALA A 73 14.37 0.51 -12.11
N ILE A 74 13.40 0.22 -12.98
CA ILE A 74 11.99 0.05 -12.62
C ILE A 74 11.57 -1.39 -12.89
N LEU A 75 11.23 -2.13 -11.85
CA LEU A 75 10.76 -3.51 -11.94
C LEU A 75 9.25 -3.57 -11.79
N GLY A 76 8.57 -4.24 -12.70
CA GLY A 76 7.14 -4.53 -12.62
C GLY A 76 6.90 -6.01 -12.38
N ILE A 77 6.07 -6.37 -11.39
CA ILE A 77 5.75 -7.77 -11.05
C ILE A 77 4.25 -7.89 -10.84
N HIS A 78 3.57 -8.53 -11.79
CA HIS A 78 2.12 -8.72 -11.73
C HIS A 78 1.68 -9.77 -10.70
N GLY A 79 0.38 -9.80 -10.37
CA GLY A 79 -0.25 -10.82 -9.55
C GLY A 79 -0.48 -12.14 -10.30
N TRP A 80 -1.23 -13.04 -9.66
CA TRP A 80 -1.71 -14.24 -10.29
C TRP A 80 -2.97 -13.95 -11.11
N TYR A 81 -3.04 -14.54 -12.32
CA TYR A 81 -4.22 -14.48 -13.18
C TYR A 81 -4.69 -15.89 -13.55
N PRO A 82 -5.99 -16.20 -13.46
CA PRO A 82 -6.50 -17.49 -13.89
C PRO A 82 -6.51 -17.59 -15.42
N ARG A 83 -5.61 -18.40 -15.98
CA ARG A 83 -5.42 -18.57 -17.43
C ARG A 83 -6.71 -18.85 -18.21
N LYS A 84 -7.69 -19.54 -17.62
CA LYS A 84 -8.92 -19.96 -18.33
C LYS A 84 -10.07 -18.93 -18.28
N ALA A 85 -10.13 -18.08 -17.26
CA ALA A 85 -11.24 -17.12 -17.09
C ALA A 85 -11.08 -15.87 -17.97
N LEU A 86 -9.85 -15.50 -18.31
CA LEU A 86 -9.54 -14.26 -19.03
C LEU A 86 -9.52 -14.41 -20.56
N ARG A 87 -9.28 -15.61 -21.07
CA ARG A 87 -9.32 -15.84 -22.54
C ARG A 87 -10.68 -15.57 -23.19
N THR A 88 -11.74 -15.58 -22.40
CA THR A 88 -13.11 -15.49 -22.93
C THR A 88 -13.73 -14.10 -22.84
N VAL A 89 -13.20 -13.20 -22.00
CA VAL A 89 -13.84 -11.91 -21.72
C VAL A 89 -12.93 -10.68 -21.92
N ILE A 90 -11.62 -10.76 -21.65
CA ILE A 90 -10.75 -9.55 -21.58
C ILE A 90 -9.40 -9.75 -22.32
N GLY A 91 -9.19 -10.75 -23.12
CA GLY A 91 -7.87 -11.00 -23.72
C GLY A 91 -6.82 -11.48 -22.70
N GLU A 92 -5.67 -11.97 -23.15
CA GLU A 92 -4.57 -12.33 -22.24
C GLU A 92 -4.04 -11.07 -21.56
N PRO A 93 -3.85 -11.04 -20.21
CA PRO A 93 -3.24 -9.90 -19.53
C PRO A 93 -1.70 -9.92 -19.70
N THR A 94 -1.27 -10.10 -20.92
CA THR A 94 0.13 -9.90 -21.29
C THR A 94 0.41 -8.40 -21.23
N GLY A 95 1.46 -8.02 -20.51
CA GLY A 95 1.86 -6.61 -20.40
C GLY A 95 1.46 -5.90 -19.11
N THR A 96 0.87 -6.58 -18.11
CA THR A 96 0.55 -5.94 -16.83
C THR A 96 1.82 -5.50 -16.08
N SER A 97 2.87 -6.31 -16.09
CA SER A 97 4.17 -5.92 -15.51
C SER A 97 4.78 -4.74 -16.27
N GLN A 98 4.62 -4.69 -17.59
CA GLN A 98 5.04 -3.55 -18.42
C GLN A 98 4.24 -2.29 -18.04
N LYS A 99 2.92 -2.40 -17.88
CA LYS A 99 2.07 -1.31 -17.42
C LYS A 99 2.53 -0.73 -16.08
N PHE A 100 2.91 -1.59 -15.13
CA PHE A 100 3.44 -1.12 -13.83
C PHE A 100 4.74 -0.35 -14.00
N CYS A 101 5.62 -0.80 -14.89
CA CYS A 101 6.83 -0.07 -15.23
C CYS A 101 6.52 1.29 -15.87
N ASP A 102 5.56 1.33 -16.78
CA ASP A 102 5.19 2.55 -17.50
C ASP A 102 4.54 3.58 -16.56
N GLU A 103 3.62 3.15 -15.70
CA GLU A 103 2.98 4.04 -14.72
C GLU A 103 3.99 4.58 -13.69
N MET A 104 4.92 3.73 -13.23
CA MET A 104 5.99 4.16 -12.31
C MET A 104 6.95 5.15 -12.99
N ASP A 105 7.32 4.92 -14.25
CA ASP A 105 8.16 5.82 -15.06
C ASP A 105 7.48 7.18 -15.23
N LEU A 106 6.19 7.19 -15.58
CA LEU A 106 5.43 8.42 -15.73
C LEU A 106 5.31 9.20 -14.41
N ALA A 107 5.04 8.51 -13.30
CA ALA A 107 5.00 9.13 -12.00
C ALA A 107 6.37 9.68 -11.57
N LEU A 108 7.45 8.95 -11.87
CA LEU A 108 8.82 9.42 -11.59
C LEU A 108 9.15 10.67 -12.39
N LYS A 109 8.85 10.70 -13.69
CA LYS A 109 9.06 11.88 -14.53
C LYS A 109 8.29 13.09 -14.02
N GLU A 110 7.02 12.92 -13.66
CA GLU A 110 6.22 13.99 -13.05
C GLU A 110 6.84 14.50 -11.75
N TYR A 111 7.33 13.59 -10.89
CA TYR A 111 8.02 13.98 -9.66
C TYR A 111 9.32 14.75 -9.95
N LEU A 112 10.13 14.28 -10.91
CA LEU A 112 11.39 14.93 -11.29
C LEU A 112 11.14 16.32 -11.88
N ASP A 113 10.12 16.47 -12.72
CA ASP A 113 9.72 17.78 -13.31
C ASP A 113 9.34 18.78 -12.21
N GLN A 114 8.57 18.33 -11.19
CA GLN A 114 8.23 19.15 -10.02
C GLN A 114 9.48 19.66 -9.26
N HIS A 115 10.60 18.93 -9.35
CA HIS A 115 11.87 19.24 -8.72
C HIS A 115 12.91 19.78 -9.69
N GLN A 116 12.51 20.17 -10.90
CA GLN A 116 13.40 20.75 -11.93
C GLN A 116 14.60 19.83 -12.26
N LYS A 117 14.39 18.51 -12.18
CA LYS A 117 15.39 17.50 -12.49
C LYS A 117 14.99 16.78 -13.79
N ILE A 118 15.92 16.71 -14.72
CA ILE A 118 15.74 15.95 -15.96
C ILE A 118 16.70 14.76 -15.92
N LEU A 119 16.19 13.58 -16.28
CA LEU A 119 16.97 12.38 -16.58
C LEU A 119 16.84 12.06 -18.07
N ASP A 120 17.93 11.57 -18.65
CA ASP A 120 17.87 11.03 -20.00
C ASP A 120 16.97 9.79 -20.00
N PRO A 121 16.04 9.64 -20.95
CA PRO A 121 15.21 8.44 -21.05
C PRO A 121 16.00 7.12 -21.10
N GLN A 122 17.22 7.12 -21.64
CA GLN A 122 18.10 5.94 -21.66
C GLN A 122 18.69 5.57 -20.28
N ASP A 123 18.66 6.49 -19.32
CA ASP A 123 19.06 6.24 -17.93
C ASP A 123 17.95 5.58 -17.10
N ILE A 124 16.76 5.40 -17.67
CA ILE A 124 15.62 4.74 -17.02
C ILE A 124 15.37 3.40 -17.73
N VAL A 125 15.69 2.30 -17.04
CA VAL A 125 15.50 0.96 -17.57
C VAL A 125 14.27 0.30 -16.94
N LYS A 126 13.29 -0.06 -17.80
CA LYS A 126 12.09 -0.78 -17.40
C LYS A 126 12.30 -2.28 -17.53
N ILE A 127 11.95 -3.02 -16.48
CA ILE A 127 12.19 -4.45 -16.33
C ILE A 127 10.85 -5.13 -15.99
N PRO A 128 10.00 -5.42 -16.98
CA PRO A 128 8.76 -6.15 -16.76
C PRO A 128 9.06 -7.62 -16.52
N LEU A 129 8.87 -8.07 -15.28
CA LEU A 129 9.09 -9.47 -14.90
C LEU A 129 7.75 -10.22 -14.94
N GLU A 130 7.61 -11.10 -15.91
CA GLU A 130 6.42 -11.91 -16.12
C GLU A 130 6.70 -13.38 -15.86
N GLY A 131 5.74 -14.07 -15.28
CA GLY A 131 5.81 -15.49 -14.99
C GLY A 131 4.66 -15.91 -14.09
N GLU A 132 4.23 -17.16 -14.21
CA GLU A 132 3.14 -17.75 -13.45
C GLU A 132 3.63 -18.95 -12.63
N GLY A 133 2.83 -19.36 -11.64
CA GLY A 133 3.14 -20.49 -10.78
C GLY A 133 2.99 -20.14 -9.29
N LYS A 134 3.43 -21.04 -8.44
CA LYS A 134 3.56 -20.82 -7.01
C LYS A 134 4.59 -19.72 -6.72
N VAL A 135 4.50 -19.09 -5.57
CA VAL A 135 5.36 -17.94 -5.22
C VAL A 135 6.85 -18.30 -5.37
N LEU A 136 7.31 -19.41 -4.82
CA LEU A 136 8.74 -19.78 -4.91
C LEU A 136 9.18 -20.15 -6.33
N GLU A 137 8.31 -20.79 -7.10
CA GLU A 137 8.58 -21.11 -8.52
C GLU A 137 8.71 -19.83 -9.34
N ARG A 138 7.81 -18.85 -9.08
CA ARG A 138 7.88 -17.54 -9.71
C ARG A 138 9.15 -16.79 -9.33
N VAL A 139 9.54 -16.80 -8.06
CA VAL A 139 10.79 -16.17 -7.60
C VAL A 139 11.98 -16.71 -8.39
N GLU A 140 12.09 -18.05 -8.53
CA GLU A 140 13.17 -18.67 -9.30
C GLU A 140 13.11 -18.26 -10.78
N LEU A 141 11.93 -18.33 -11.39
CA LEU A 141 11.75 -17.96 -12.80
C LEU A 141 12.12 -16.48 -13.05
N LEU A 142 11.60 -15.56 -12.23
CA LEU A 142 11.85 -14.12 -12.38
C LEU A 142 13.32 -13.78 -12.12
N TYR A 143 13.92 -14.43 -11.13
CA TYR A 143 15.35 -14.30 -10.85
C TYR A 143 16.18 -14.73 -12.07
N GLN A 144 15.92 -15.92 -12.62
CA GLN A 144 16.64 -16.41 -13.80
C GLN A 144 16.46 -15.50 -15.02
N ASN A 145 15.24 -14.98 -15.24
CA ASN A 145 14.97 -14.05 -16.33
C ASN A 145 15.77 -12.74 -16.16
N LEU A 146 15.83 -12.21 -14.95
CA LEU A 146 16.59 -10.99 -14.66
C LEU A 146 18.10 -11.21 -14.84
N VAL A 147 18.65 -12.30 -14.28
CA VAL A 147 20.10 -12.52 -14.26
C VAL A 147 20.64 -12.91 -15.63
N ARG A 148 19.88 -13.69 -16.43
CA ARG A 148 20.26 -14.08 -17.79
C ARG A 148 20.22 -12.91 -18.76
N ASN A 149 19.37 -11.92 -18.51
CA ASN A 149 19.36 -10.69 -19.28
C ASN A 149 20.47 -9.75 -18.77
N HIS A 150 21.61 -9.77 -19.43
CA HIS A 150 22.77 -8.98 -19.02
C HIS A 150 22.48 -7.46 -18.93
N ALA A 151 21.62 -6.93 -19.78
CA ALA A 151 21.24 -5.51 -19.76
C ALA A 151 20.40 -5.19 -18.50
N TRP A 152 19.43 -6.04 -18.14
CA TRP A 152 18.62 -5.88 -16.94
C TRP A 152 19.44 -6.04 -15.66
N ARG A 153 20.26 -7.10 -15.59
CA ARG A 153 21.15 -7.31 -14.45
C ARG A 153 22.05 -6.11 -14.23
N ARG A 154 22.69 -5.62 -15.30
CA ARG A 154 23.58 -4.45 -15.24
C ARG A 154 22.81 -3.19 -14.81
N ALA A 155 21.60 -2.96 -15.37
CA ALA A 155 20.78 -1.83 -15.00
C ALA A 155 20.43 -1.84 -13.51
N VAL A 156 20.06 -3.00 -12.93
CA VAL A 156 19.81 -3.15 -11.50
C VAL A 156 21.06 -2.88 -10.68
N GLN A 157 22.20 -3.40 -11.09
CA GLN A 157 23.47 -3.22 -10.38
C GLN A 157 24.00 -1.77 -10.40
N GLU A 158 23.77 -1.04 -11.49
CA GLU A 158 24.30 0.31 -11.68
C GLU A 158 23.31 1.43 -11.29
N ALA A 159 22.05 1.10 -11.03
CA ALA A 159 21.05 2.09 -10.67
C ALA A 159 21.38 2.81 -9.35
N ASP A 160 21.15 4.11 -9.31
CA ASP A 160 21.15 4.90 -8.05
C ASP A 160 19.78 4.76 -7.34
N LEU A 161 18.72 4.49 -8.13
CA LEU A 161 17.35 4.34 -7.67
C LEU A 161 16.73 3.08 -8.28
N VAL A 162 16.24 2.19 -7.42
CA VAL A 162 15.49 1.00 -7.82
C VAL A 162 14.05 1.11 -7.33
N LEU A 163 13.11 1.09 -8.26
CA LEU A 163 11.68 1.14 -7.99
C LEU A 163 11.03 -0.18 -8.38
N VAL A 164 10.25 -0.75 -7.48
CA VAL A 164 9.51 -2.00 -7.71
C VAL A 164 8.03 -1.72 -7.57
N ALA A 165 7.24 -2.02 -8.60
CA ALA A 165 5.79 -1.94 -8.56
C ALA A 165 5.19 -3.34 -8.66
N THR A 166 4.35 -3.69 -7.69
CA THR A 166 3.81 -5.05 -7.58
C THR A 166 2.35 -5.05 -7.15
N HIS A 167 1.61 -6.06 -7.58
CA HIS A 167 0.19 -6.22 -7.28
C HIS A 167 -0.12 -7.64 -6.79
N SER A 168 -1.01 -7.77 -5.80
CA SER A 168 -1.59 -9.04 -5.35
C SER A 168 -0.51 -10.08 -4.97
N GLN A 169 -0.50 -11.30 -5.57
CA GLN A 169 0.53 -12.33 -5.39
C GLN A 169 1.93 -11.83 -5.79
N GLY A 170 2.03 -10.84 -6.65
CA GLY A 170 3.32 -10.23 -6.98
C GLY A 170 4.04 -9.67 -5.76
N THR A 171 3.31 -9.29 -4.70
CA THR A 171 3.90 -8.78 -3.44
C THR A 171 4.80 -9.80 -2.74
N PRO A 172 4.35 -10.99 -2.33
CA PRO A 172 5.27 -11.95 -1.72
C PRO A 172 6.36 -12.42 -2.69
N THR A 173 6.05 -12.50 -3.99
CA THR A 173 7.04 -12.84 -5.02
C THR A 173 8.14 -11.78 -5.08
N SER A 174 7.79 -10.48 -5.10
CA SER A 174 8.77 -9.39 -5.15
C SER A 174 9.64 -9.32 -3.90
N ILE A 175 9.06 -9.49 -2.72
CA ILE A 175 9.81 -9.46 -1.46
C ILE A 175 10.86 -10.56 -1.43
N LEU A 176 10.51 -11.79 -1.82
CA LEU A 176 11.46 -12.90 -1.86
C LEU A 176 12.51 -12.73 -2.95
N LEU A 177 12.12 -12.20 -4.12
CA LEU A 177 13.07 -11.86 -5.18
C LEU A 177 14.06 -10.79 -4.72
N MET A 178 13.57 -9.71 -4.11
CA MET A 178 14.43 -8.62 -3.62
C MET A 178 15.36 -9.09 -2.50
N ALA A 179 14.89 -9.92 -1.56
CA ALA A 179 15.73 -10.53 -0.53
C ALA A 179 16.88 -11.31 -1.15
N ARG A 180 16.60 -12.15 -2.15
CA ARG A 180 17.63 -12.91 -2.86
C ARG A 180 18.63 -12.01 -3.60
N LEU A 181 18.17 -10.97 -4.28
CA LEU A 181 19.05 -10.00 -4.97
C LEU A 181 19.97 -9.26 -3.98
N ILE A 182 19.49 -9.01 -2.77
CA ILE A 182 20.30 -8.43 -1.67
C ILE A 182 21.32 -9.44 -1.17
N GLU A 183 20.90 -10.65 -0.87
CA GLU A 183 21.77 -11.73 -0.33
C GLU A 183 22.89 -12.10 -1.30
N GLU A 184 22.61 -12.07 -2.61
CA GLU A 184 23.61 -12.33 -3.66
C GLU A 184 24.45 -11.11 -4.04
N GLY A 185 24.23 -9.94 -3.39
CA GLY A 185 25.00 -8.72 -3.64
C GLY A 185 24.75 -8.07 -5.00
N ILE A 186 23.64 -8.42 -5.66
CA ILE A 186 23.22 -7.76 -6.91
C ILE A 186 22.69 -6.34 -6.60
N LEU A 187 21.98 -6.17 -5.49
CA LEU A 187 21.58 -4.88 -4.96
C LEU A 187 22.59 -4.38 -3.92
N ARG A 188 22.98 -3.12 -4.03
CA ARG A 188 23.95 -2.46 -3.15
C ARG A 188 23.20 -1.73 -2.04
N VAL A 189 23.08 -2.38 -0.91
CA VAL A 189 22.32 -1.88 0.25
C VAL A 189 23.21 -1.58 1.46
N ARG A 190 24.52 -1.78 1.35
CA ARG A 190 25.47 -1.55 2.45
C ARG A 190 25.64 -0.06 2.68
N GLU A 191 25.58 0.36 3.93
CA GLU A 191 25.65 1.76 4.34
C GLU A 191 27.02 2.39 4.11
N ASP A 192 28.08 1.57 4.15
CA ASP A 192 29.46 1.93 3.86
C ASP A 192 29.77 1.99 2.35
N ASP A 193 28.86 1.58 1.49
CA ASP A 193 29.03 1.66 0.04
C ASP A 193 28.67 3.07 -0.46
N PRO A 194 29.63 3.82 -1.02
CA PRO A 194 29.37 5.15 -1.59
C PRO A 194 28.40 5.13 -2.76
N ALA A 195 28.18 3.96 -3.35
CA ALA A 195 27.21 3.72 -4.41
C ALA A 195 25.93 3.02 -3.90
N MET A 196 25.61 3.13 -2.61
CA MET A 196 24.41 2.57 -2.01
C MET A 196 23.15 3.05 -2.75
N GLN A 197 22.31 2.09 -3.10
CA GLN A 197 21.08 2.32 -3.85
C GLN A 197 19.94 2.74 -2.94
N ARG A 198 19.10 3.65 -3.46
CA ARG A 198 17.78 3.89 -2.88
C ARG A 198 16.78 2.92 -3.49
N ILE A 199 16.11 2.13 -2.65
CA ILE A 199 15.22 1.07 -3.11
C ILE A 199 13.83 1.29 -2.51
N GLY A 200 12.82 1.37 -3.38
CA GLY A 200 11.42 1.50 -3.01
C GLY A 200 10.56 0.40 -3.60
N ILE A 201 9.69 -0.18 -2.78
CA ILE A 201 8.72 -1.20 -3.22
C ILE A 201 7.32 -0.66 -2.99
N LEU A 202 6.55 -0.52 -4.08
CA LEU A 202 5.12 -0.27 -4.06
C LEU A 202 4.38 -1.60 -4.11
N THR A 203 3.58 -1.88 -3.08
CA THR A 203 2.67 -3.03 -3.07
C THR A 203 1.23 -2.56 -3.19
N MET A 204 0.54 -2.98 -4.24
CA MET A 204 -0.85 -2.64 -4.53
C MET A 204 -1.73 -3.86 -4.27
N ALA A 205 -2.69 -3.76 -3.35
CA ALA A 205 -3.56 -4.86 -2.94
C ALA A 205 -2.77 -6.16 -2.65
N GLY A 206 -1.63 -6.03 -1.95
CA GLY A 206 -0.65 -7.11 -1.76
C GLY A 206 -1.11 -8.22 -0.82
N ILE A 207 -0.84 -9.48 -1.18
CA ILE A 207 -1.18 -10.62 -0.34
C ILE A 207 -0.05 -10.88 0.67
N SER A 208 -0.23 -10.41 1.90
CA SER A 208 0.73 -10.62 3.00
C SER A 208 0.19 -11.53 4.09
N HIS A 209 -1.13 -11.55 4.29
CA HIS A 209 -1.85 -12.38 5.28
C HIS A 209 -2.98 -13.17 4.63
N GLY A 210 -2.81 -13.54 3.37
CA GLY A 210 -3.78 -14.29 2.58
C GLY A 210 -4.92 -13.45 2.03
N PRO A 211 -5.75 -14.06 1.17
CA PRO A 211 -7.00 -13.48 0.69
C PRO A 211 -8.09 -13.55 1.78
N PHE A 212 -9.30 -13.03 1.48
CA PHE A 212 -10.43 -13.15 2.40
C PHE A 212 -10.73 -14.60 2.76
N PRO A 213 -10.88 -14.96 4.06
CA PRO A 213 -11.13 -16.33 4.50
C PRO A 213 -12.41 -16.97 3.92
N PHE A 214 -13.45 -16.16 3.69
CA PHE A 214 -14.71 -16.65 3.14
C PHE A 214 -14.57 -17.16 1.69
N LEU A 215 -13.58 -16.68 0.94
CA LEU A 215 -13.33 -17.14 -0.41
C LEU A 215 -12.97 -18.61 -0.47
N LYS A 216 -12.34 -19.15 0.58
CA LYS A 216 -12.00 -20.58 0.67
C LYS A 216 -13.21 -21.52 0.57
N GLY A 217 -14.40 -21.03 0.98
CA GLY A 217 -15.65 -21.80 0.92
C GLY A 217 -16.52 -21.52 -0.29
N MET A 218 -16.36 -20.37 -0.95
CA MET A 218 -17.23 -19.92 -2.03
C MET A 218 -16.75 -20.35 -3.43
N PHE A 219 -15.45 -20.46 -3.63
CA PHE A 219 -14.86 -20.82 -4.92
C PHE A 219 -14.60 -22.31 -5.03
N ILE A 220 -15.68 -23.08 -4.97
CA ILE A 220 -15.62 -24.50 -4.78
C ILE A 220 -15.01 -25.26 -5.97
N VAL A 221 -14.92 -24.75 -7.18
CA VAL A 221 -14.51 -25.66 -8.28
C VAL A 221 -13.70 -25.01 -9.41
N ARG A 222 -13.89 -23.75 -9.76
CA ARG A 222 -13.28 -23.20 -11.00
C ARG A 222 -12.00 -22.36 -10.85
N TRP A 223 -11.84 -21.68 -9.71
CA TRP A 223 -10.71 -20.78 -9.49
C TRP A 223 -9.53 -21.46 -8.76
N PHE A 224 -9.81 -22.49 -7.97
CA PHE A 224 -8.82 -23.18 -7.13
C PHE A 224 -8.28 -24.49 -7.71
N GLU A 225 -8.52 -24.78 -8.96
CA GLU A 225 -7.83 -25.88 -9.64
C GLU A 225 -6.33 -25.61 -9.79
N ALA A 226 -5.92 -24.33 -9.79
CA ALA A 226 -4.50 -23.96 -9.84
C ALA A 226 -3.88 -24.04 -8.43
N GLU A 227 -2.81 -24.81 -8.28
CA GLU A 227 -2.05 -24.93 -7.03
C GLU A 227 -1.54 -23.58 -6.50
N ALA A 228 -1.20 -22.65 -7.41
CA ALA A 228 -0.78 -21.31 -7.08
C ALA A 228 -1.85 -20.51 -6.30
N ALA A 229 -3.14 -20.69 -6.66
CA ALA A 229 -4.22 -20.04 -5.92
C ALA A 229 -4.42 -20.63 -4.53
N ARG A 230 -4.23 -21.96 -4.36
CA ARG A 230 -4.32 -22.60 -3.04
C ARG A 230 -3.22 -22.15 -2.10
N GLU A 231 -2.00 -21.97 -2.62
CA GLU A 231 -0.88 -21.49 -1.84
C GLU A 231 -1.14 -20.11 -1.21
N LEU A 232 -1.92 -19.24 -1.87
CA LEU A 232 -2.24 -17.92 -1.33
C LEU A 232 -3.00 -17.98 0.00
N PHE A 233 -3.79 -19.04 0.24
CA PHE A 233 -4.46 -19.25 1.53
C PHE A 233 -3.52 -19.72 2.64
N GLU A 234 -2.35 -20.23 2.31
CA GLU A 234 -1.35 -20.59 3.32
C GLU A 234 -0.79 -19.34 4.02
N PHE A 235 -0.77 -18.17 3.34
CA PHE A 235 -0.40 -16.90 3.97
C PHE A 235 -1.36 -16.45 5.09
N MET A 236 -2.54 -17.07 5.20
CA MET A 236 -3.46 -16.82 6.31
C MET A 236 -2.91 -17.29 7.66
N ASP A 237 -1.91 -18.16 7.67
CA ASP A 237 -1.21 -18.63 8.86
C ASP A 237 0.28 -18.29 8.73
N SER A 238 0.77 -17.39 9.59
CA SER A 238 2.18 -16.95 9.59
C SER A 238 3.16 -18.08 9.86
N GLU A 239 2.69 -19.23 10.37
CA GLU A 239 3.50 -20.41 10.65
C GLU A 239 3.53 -21.40 9.48
N SER A 240 2.80 -21.19 8.41
CA SER A 240 2.91 -21.99 7.19
C SER A 240 4.30 -21.87 6.57
N HIS A 241 4.71 -22.85 5.76
CA HIS A 241 6.04 -22.86 5.15
C HIS A 241 6.29 -21.62 4.31
N ILE A 242 5.35 -21.27 3.41
CA ILE A 242 5.52 -20.12 2.52
C ILE A 242 5.45 -18.78 3.28
N ALA A 243 4.59 -18.67 4.30
CA ALA A 243 4.50 -17.47 5.11
C ALA A 243 5.78 -17.22 5.93
N ARG A 244 6.40 -18.27 6.48
CA ARG A 244 7.72 -18.17 7.15
C ARG A 244 8.80 -17.69 6.20
N LYS A 245 8.90 -18.28 5.00
CA LYS A 245 9.84 -17.83 3.96
C LYS A 245 9.62 -16.35 3.60
N TYR A 246 8.38 -15.96 3.43
CA TYR A 246 8.03 -14.57 3.16
C TYR A 246 8.44 -13.61 4.31
N ARG A 247 8.23 -14.01 5.56
CA ARG A 247 8.64 -13.23 6.75
C ARG A 247 10.16 -13.10 6.84
N ASP A 248 10.90 -14.16 6.52
CA ASP A 248 12.38 -14.12 6.46
C ASP A 248 12.84 -13.15 5.36
N GLY A 249 12.24 -13.22 4.17
CA GLY A 249 12.50 -12.25 3.10
C GLY A 249 12.17 -10.80 3.48
N LEU A 250 11.06 -10.58 4.19
CA LEU A 250 10.71 -9.26 4.73
C LEU A 250 11.77 -8.75 5.71
N ARG A 251 12.30 -9.62 6.56
CA ARG A 251 13.38 -9.27 7.49
C ARG A 251 14.60 -8.80 6.71
N THR A 252 15.08 -9.58 5.74
CA THR A 252 16.21 -9.20 4.89
C THR A 252 15.96 -7.85 4.19
N VAL A 253 14.81 -7.67 3.57
CA VAL A 253 14.47 -6.45 2.81
C VAL A 253 14.41 -5.22 3.71
N LEU A 254 13.70 -5.29 4.84
CA LEU A 254 13.51 -4.13 5.73
C LEU A 254 14.79 -3.76 6.47
N SER A 255 15.52 -4.74 7.02
CA SER A 255 16.80 -4.48 7.70
C SER A 255 17.89 -3.95 6.75
N SER A 256 17.71 -4.13 5.44
CA SER A 256 18.59 -3.53 4.42
C SER A 256 18.26 -2.08 4.07
N GLY A 257 17.29 -1.46 4.74
CA GLY A 257 16.92 -0.06 4.51
C GLY A 257 15.99 0.17 3.31
N VAL A 258 15.46 -0.89 2.71
CA VAL A 258 14.46 -0.79 1.63
C VAL A 258 13.18 -0.18 2.18
N ARG A 259 12.58 0.72 1.43
CA ARG A 259 11.33 1.37 1.81
C ARG A 259 10.15 0.75 1.10
N MET A 260 9.06 0.58 1.81
CA MET A 260 7.85 -0.04 1.28
C MET A 260 6.66 0.91 1.41
N THR A 261 5.89 1.00 0.33
CA THR A 261 4.59 1.69 0.32
C THR A 261 3.51 0.66 0.04
N CYS A 262 2.70 0.37 1.06
CA CYS A 262 1.64 -0.62 0.98
C CYS A 262 0.30 0.08 0.79
N VAL A 263 -0.34 -0.11 -0.36
CA VAL A 263 -1.62 0.51 -0.68
C VAL A 263 -2.70 -0.55 -0.82
N ALA A 264 -3.71 -0.49 0.05
CA ALA A 264 -4.91 -1.31 -0.06
C ALA A 264 -5.94 -0.63 -0.95
N SER A 265 -6.80 -1.39 -1.61
CA SER A 265 -8.04 -0.88 -2.19
C SER A 265 -9.19 -1.09 -1.20
N LEU A 266 -10.00 -0.04 -0.99
CA LEU A 266 -11.11 -0.12 -0.04
C LEU A 266 -12.20 -1.09 -0.50
N GLU A 267 -12.45 -1.15 -1.80
CA GLU A 267 -13.45 -2.04 -2.43
C GLU A 267 -12.89 -3.39 -2.88
N ASP A 268 -11.72 -3.76 -2.38
CA ASP A 268 -11.13 -5.04 -2.74
C ASP A 268 -12.01 -6.21 -2.25
N GLN A 269 -12.32 -7.11 -3.17
CA GLN A 269 -13.12 -8.30 -2.89
C GLN A 269 -12.26 -9.56 -2.73
N VAL A 270 -10.97 -9.47 -2.95
CA VAL A 270 -10.02 -10.59 -2.90
C VAL A 270 -9.09 -10.47 -1.70
N VAL A 271 -8.48 -9.31 -1.51
CA VAL A 271 -7.46 -9.07 -0.48
C VAL A 271 -7.99 -8.12 0.57
N PRO A 272 -8.11 -8.57 1.83
CA PRO A 272 -8.58 -7.71 2.92
C PRO A 272 -7.57 -6.61 3.25
N LEU A 273 -8.05 -5.48 3.78
CA LEU A 273 -7.21 -4.34 4.17
C LEU A 273 -6.02 -4.77 5.03
N TYR A 274 -6.24 -5.62 6.05
CA TYR A 274 -5.19 -6.08 6.95
C TYR A 274 -4.05 -6.82 6.22
N SER A 275 -4.38 -7.54 5.15
CA SER A 275 -3.40 -8.25 4.33
C SER A 275 -2.62 -7.27 3.45
N ALA A 276 -3.32 -6.38 2.76
CA ALA A 276 -2.72 -5.42 1.84
C ALA A 276 -1.80 -4.41 2.54
N VAL A 277 -2.12 -4.00 3.78
CA VAL A 277 -1.30 -3.05 4.56
C VAL A 277 -0.38 -3.70 5.59
N MET A 278 -0.23 -5.02 5.58
CA MET A 278 0.70 -5.75 6.46
C MET A 278 0.53 -5.42 7.94
N THR A 279 -0.68 -5.62 8.49
CA THR A 279 -1.01 -5.17 9.87
C THR A 279 -0.19 -5.86 10.96
N SER A 280 0.30 -7.08 10.77
CA SER A 280 1.12 -7.78 11.77
C SER A 280 2.60 -7.36 11.77
N ILE A 281 3.00 -6.47 10.86
CA ILE A 281 4.40 -6.10 10.64
C ILE A 281 4.60 -4.65 11.08
N HIS A 282 5.60 -4.41 11.95
CA HIS A 282 5.96 -3.07 12.41
C HIS A 282 7.38 -2.74 11.96
N HIS A 283 7.52 -1.69 11.17
CA HIS A 283 8.81 -1.14 10.76
C HIS A 283 8.63 0.29 10.27
N PRO A 284 9.53 1.23 10.61
CA PRO A 284 9.41 2.63 10.25
C PRO A 284 9.56 2.91 8.74
N SER A 285 10.14 1.96 7.99
CA SER A 285 10.26 2.06 6.52
C SER A 285 8.98 1.61 5.77
N ILE A 286 7.92 1.20 6.48
CA ILE A 286 6.65 0.84 5.86
C ILE A 286 5.67 2.00 5.96
N VAL A 287 5.24 2.52 4.81
CA VAL A 287 4.16 3.49 4.67
C VAL A 287 2.91 2.77 4.20
N ARG A 288 1.79 3.01 4.87
CA ARG A 288 0.49 2.37 4.59
C ARG A 288 -0.51 3.40 4.13
N ALA A 289 -1.24 3.06 3.08
CA ALA A 289 -2.31 3.89 2.53
C ALA A 289 -3.50 3.03 2.07
N VAL A 290 -4.61 3.69 1.81
CA VAL A 290 -5.79 3.08 1.20
C VAL A 290 -6.20 3.89 -0.01
N TYR A 291 -6.43 3.21 -1.12
CA TYR A 291 -7.07 3.76 -2.30
C TYR A 291 -8.59 3.67 -2.12
N ILE A 292 -9.25 4.78 -2.36
CA ILE A 292 -10.71 4.91 -2.24
C ILE A 292 -11.24 5.39 -3.57
N ASP A 293 -12.08 4.60 -4.21
CA ASP A 293 -12.83 5.05 -5.37
C ASP A 293 -13.92 6.04 -4.91
N GLY A 294 -13.76 7.29 -5.33
CA GLY A 294 -14.63 8.39 -4.92
C GLY A 294 -16.07 8.29 -5.41
N THR A 295 -16.40 7.32 -6.25
CA THR A 295 -17.77 7.13 -6.75
C THR A 295 -18.66 6.41 -5.72
N SER A 296 -18.08 5.58 -4.86
CA SER A 296 -18.81 4.65 -3.99
C SER A 296 -18.85 5.08 -2.53
N TYR A 297 -17.92 5.91 -2.06
CA TYR A 297 -17.81 6.26 -0.64
C TYR A 297 -17.90 7.76 -0.39
N GLN A 298 -18.75 8.13 0.54
CA GLN A 298 -18.76 9.47 1.14
C GLN A 298 -17.68 9.52 2.23
N ASN A 299 -17.13 10.73 2.48
CA ASN A 299 -16.19 10.96 3.57
C ASN A 299 -16.90 10.86 4.93
N ASP A 300 -17.19 9.65 5.36
CA ASP A 300 -17.91 9.34 6.58
C ASP A 300 -16.98 8.87 7.73
N PHE A 301 -17.59 8.52 8.85
CA PHE A 301 -16.89 8.05 10.04
C PHE A 301 -15.98 6.83 9.76
N LEU A 302 -16.46 5.82 9.00
CA LEU A 302 -15.68 4.59 8.78
C LEU A 302 -14.43 4.84 7.96
N ILE A 303 -14.52 5.65 6.91
CA ILE A 303 -13.35 6.03 6.11
C ILE A 303 -12.33 6.77 6.99
N ASN A 304 -12.81 7.71 7.82
CA ASN A 304 -11.93 8.44 8.72
C ASN A 304 -11.33 7.55 9.82
N LEU A 305 -12.06 6.55 10.29
CA LEU A 305 -11.53 5.57 11.25
C LEU A 305 -10.44 4.69 10.62
N ILE A 306 -10.63 4.24 9.37
CA ILE A 306 -9.60 3.50 8.62
C ILE A 306 -8.36 4.38 8.41
N ALA A 307 -8.54 5.62 7.93
CA ALA A 307 -7.45 6.55 7.73
C ALA A 307 -6.68 6.83 9.04
N PHE A 308 -7.39 7.00 10.15
CA PHE A 308 -6.81 7.18 11.48
C PHE A 308 -6.03 5.95 11.94
N SER A 309 -6.56 4.74 11.75
CA SER A 309 -5.88 3.48 12.08
C SER A 309 -4.59 3.30 11.26
N LEU A 310 -4.62 3.63 9.96
CA LEU A 310 -3.41 3.63 9.11
C LEU A 310 -2.37 4.66 9.58
N ARG A 311 -2.84 5.83 10.02
CA ARG A 311 -1.97 6.85 10.60
C ARG A 311 -1.28 6.36 11.85
N LEU A 312 -2.01 5.76 12.78
CA LEU A 312 -1.44 5.17 13.99
C LEU A 312 -0.33 4.18 13.62
N ARG A 313 -0.61 3.26 12.70
CA ARG A 313 0.36 2.27 12.21
C ARG A 313 1.61 2.91 11.60
N ASN A 314 1.46 3.96 10.80
CA ASN A 314 2.57 4.70 10.20
C ASN A 314 3.42 5.45 11.25
N MET A 315 2.83 5.82 12.40
CA MET A 315 3.51 6.42 13.53
C MET A 315 4.08 5.39 14.52
N GLY A 316 3.97 4.09 14.24
CA GLY A 316 4.41 3.01 15.12
C GLY A 316 3.50 2.79 16.34
N VAL A 317 2.26 3.24 16.25
CA VAL A 317 1.20 3.00 17.24
C VAL A 317 0.32 1.84 16.77
N ASP A 318 -0.10 0.97 17.69
CA ASP A 318 -0.98 -0.14 17.33
C ASP A 318 -2.41 0.35 17.05
N ASP A 319 -3.06 -0.20 16.01
CA ASP A 319 -4.47 0.03 15.73
C ASP A 319 -5.39 -0.91 16.52
N HIS A 320 -4.82 -1.70 17.40
CA HIS A 320 -5.52 -2.68 18.23
C HIS A 320 -6.50 -3.56 17.45
N GLY A 321 -6.13 -3.93 16.21
CA GLY A 321 -6.92 -4.81 15.33
C GLY A 321 -8.16 -4.19 14.69
N ILE A 322 -8.32 -2.88 14.72
CA ILE A 322 -9.45 -2.18 14.07
C ILE A 322 -9.47 -2.48 12.57
N LEU A 323 -8.33 -2.39 11.88
CA LEU A 323 -8.26 -2.69 10.44
C LEU A 323 -8.67 -4.13 10.12
N VAL A 324 -8.32 -5.09 10.98
CA VAL A 324 -8.73 -6.50 10.81
C VAL A 324 -10.26 -6.62 10.88
N HIS A 325 -10.88 -5.99 11.88
CA HIS A 325 -12.32 -6.11 12.12
C HIS A 325 -13.17 -5.29 11.13
N LEU A 326 -12.63 -4.23 10.56
CA LEU A 326 -13.32 -3.44 9.53
C LEU A 326 -13.19 -4.05 8.14
N SER A 327 -12.17 -4.85 7.85
CA SER A 327 -11.89 -5.36 6.52
C SER A 327 -13.07 -6.10 5.88
N GLU A 328 -13.79 -6.96 6.62
CA GLU A 328 -14.93 -7.71 6.08
C GLU A 328 -16.12 -6.82 5.72
N VAL A 329 -16.30 -5.74 6.47
CA VAL A 329 -17.42 -4.82 6.27
C VAL A 329 -17.18 -3.92 5.07
N MET A 330 -15.92 -3.65 4.77
CA MET A 330 -15.48 -2.81 3.67
C MET A 330 -15.21 -3.59 2.39
N ALA A 331 -15.33 -4.94 2.42
CA ALA A 331 -15.15 -5.76 1.23
C ALA A 331 -16.12 -5.34 0.11
N GLY A 332 -15.59 -5.14 -1.09
CA GLY A 332 -16.38 -4.82 -2.27
C GLY A 332 -17.30 -5.95 -2.72
N ALA A 333 -18.18 -5.67 -3.67
CA ALA A 333 -19.05 -6.69 -4.27
C ALA A 333 -18.20 -7.75 -4.99
N LEU A 334 -18.57 -9.03 -4.87
CA LEU A 334 -17.77 -10.17 -5.37
C LEU A 334 -17.40 -10.09 -6.86
N TYR A 335 -18.16 -9.36 -7.65
CA TYR A 335 -17.94 -9.17 -9.10
C TYR A 335 -17.50 -7.74 -9.44
N GLY A 336 -17.02 -6.97 -8.44
CA GLY A 336 -16.51 -5.61 -8.64
C GLY A 336 -15.07 -5.60 -9.17
N GLU A 337 -14.63 -4.45 -9.69
CA GLU A 337 -13.28 -4.24 -10.21
C GLU A 337 -12.29 -3.75 -9.12
N GLY A 338 -12.71 -3.63 -7.87
CA GLY A 338 -11.97 -2.99 -6.78
C GLY A 338 -10.57 -3.55 -6.51
N HIS A 339 -10.32 -4.83 -6.85
CA HIS A 339 -8.99 -5.43 -6.71
C HIS A 339 -7.98 -4.90 -7.75
N SER A 340 -8.46 -4.54 -8.95
CA SER A 340 -7.60 -4.24 -10.10
C SER A 340 -7.51 -2.74 -10.42
N THR A 341 -8.50 -1.92 -10.05
CA THR A 341 -8.53 -0.48 -10.37
C THR A 341 -7.36 0.30 -9.76
N ILE A 342 -6.83 -0.16 -8.63
CA ILE A 342 -5.75 0.50 -7.90
C ILE A 342 -4.46 0.71 -8.73
N TYR A 343 -4.14 -0.20 -9.64
CA TYR A 343 -2.92 -0.09 -10.43
C TYR A 343 -3.05 0.81 -11.68
N ASP A 344 -4.25 1.35 -11.91
CA ASP A 344 -4.50 2.34 -12.96
C ASP A 344 -4.31 3.77 -12.46
N GLU A 345 -4.13 3.94 -11.13
CA GLU A 345 -4.09 5.23 -10.47
C GLU A 345 -2.67 5.76 -10.31
N ARG A 346 -2.33 6.81 -11.05
CA ARG A 346 -1.03 7.47 -11.05
C ARG A 346 -0.59 7.93 -9.66
N GLU A 347 -1.51 8.44 -8.86
CA GLU A 347 -1.23 8.95 -7.51
C GLU A 347 -0.73 7.85 -6.56
N VAL A 348 -1.08 6.58 -6.80
CA VAL A 348 -0.57 5.44 -6.02
C VAL A 348 0.94 5.28 -6.24
N TYR A 349 1.40 5.40 -7.49
CA TYR A 349 2.83 5.37 -7.82
C TYR A 349 3.56 6.61 -7.31
N MET A 350 2.95 7.80 -7.46
CA MET A 350 3.49 9.06 -6.95
C MET A 350 3.68 9.01 -5.43
N LEU A 351 2.74 8.42 -4.68
CA LEU A 351 2.87 8.24 -3.23
C LEU A 351 4.11 7.42 -2.87
N SER A 352 4.39 6.34 -3.61
CA SER A 352 5.58 5.51 -3.39
C SER A 352 6.87 6.28 -3.64
N ILE A 353 6.93 7.04 -4.73
CA ILE A 353 8.09 7.88 -5.06
C ILE A 353 8.34 8.94 -3.98
N ARG A 354 7.30 9.67 -3.58
CA ARG A 354 7.41 10.66 -2.51
C ARG A 354 7.82 10.03 -1.19
N SER A 355 7.21 8.92 -0.80
CA SER A 355 7.58 8.25 0.44
C SER A 355 9.06 7.83 0.47
N LEU A 356 9.63 7.47 -0.68
CA LEU A 356 11.04 7.10 -0.81
C LEU A 356 11.96 8.31 -0.84
N LEU A 357 11.63 9.34 -1.62
CA LEU A 357 12.52 10.48 -1.87
C LEU A 357 12.35 11.63 -0.87
N GLU A 358 11.24 11.67 -0.14
CA GLU A 358 10.94 12.68 0.88
C GLU A 358 10.67 12.02 2.25
N PRO A 359 11.63 11.24 2.80
CA PRO A 359 11.43 10.59 4.09
C PRO A 359 11.22 11.62 5.20
N PRO A 360 10.38 11.30 6.22
CA PRO A 360 10.22 12.15 7.37
C PRO A 360 11.57 12.32 8.10
N ALA A 361 11.78 13.47 8.72
CA ALA A 361 13.03 13.77 9.43
C ALA A 361 13.30 12.78 10.58
N SER A 362 12.24 12.20 11.15
CA SER A 362 12.33 11.20 12.22
C SER A 362 12.81 9.82 11.74
N LEU A 363 12.87 9.57 10.43
CA LEU A 363 13.40 8.34 9.87
C LEU A 363 14.90 8.51 9.61
N THR A 364 15.72 8.05 10.55
CA THR A 364 17.18 8.01 10.44
C THR A 364 17.63 6.75 9.70
N SER A 365 18.90 6.70 9.28
CA SER A 365 19.49 5.49 8.68
C SER A 365 19.38 4.28 9.61
N GLU A 366 19.74 4.43 10.88
CA GLU A 366 19.61 3.40 11.90
C GLU A 366 18.18 2.88 12.03
N ARG A 367 17.19 3.77 12.13
CA ARG A 367 15.77 3.38 12.23
C ARG A 367 15.26 2.71 10.96
N SER A 368 15.73 3.13 9.79
CA SER A 368 15.34 2.55 8.51
C SER A 368 15.89 1.14 8.29
N ARG A 369 16.92 0.75 9.05
CA ARG A 369 17.59 -0.57 9.00
C ARG A 369 17.39 -1.38 10.28
N SER A 370 16.54 -0.92 11.17
CA SER A 370 16.19 -1.66 12.38
C SER A 370 15.56 -3.00 12.04
N GLU A 371 15.65 -3.94 12.96
CA GLU A 371 15.01 -5.24 12.80
C GLU A 371 13.49 -5.08 12.83
N PRO A 372 12.73 -5.60 11.85
CA PRO A 372 11.28 -5.52 11.86
C PRO A 372 10.66 -6.40 12.94
N ILE A 373 9.60 -5.91 13.56
CA ILE A 373 8.77 -6.73 14.44
C ILE A 373 7.72 -7.44 13.59
N LEU A 374 7.85 -8.76 13.51
CA LEU A 374 6.96 -9.62 12.75
C LEU A 374 6.07 -10.41 13.71
N ASN A 375 4.92 -9.85 14.06
CA ASN A 375 3.98 -10.51 14.96
C ASN A 375 3.35 -11.74 14.29
N PRO A 376 3.09 -12.82 15.05
CA PRO A 376 2.31 -13.94 14.55
C PRO A 376 0.91 -13.47 14.11
N PHE A 377 0.42 -14.01 13.00
CA PHE A 377 -0.90 -13.70 12.47
C PHE A 377 -1.58 -14.98 11.99
N ARG A 378 -2.87 -15.08 12.31
CA ARG A 378 -3.74 -16.12 11.76
C ARG A 378 -5.10 -15.52 11.43
N ALA A 379 -5.43 -15.50 10.14
CA ALA A 379 -6.73 -15.02 9.69
C ALA A 379 -7.85 -15.93 10.19
N LYS A 380 -8.88 -15.34 10.78
CA LYS A 380 -10.05 -16.06 11.31
C LYS A 380 -11.20 -15.98 10.32
N GLN A 381 -11.92 -17.09 10.13
CA GLN A 381 -13.14 -17.10 9.31
C GLN A 381 -14.30 -16.31 9.93
N ARG A 382 -14.31 -16.18 11.25
CA ARG A 382 -15.30 -15.37 11.98
C ARG A 382 -14.58 -14.53 13.02
N LEU A 383 -14.73 -13.23 12.89
CA LEU A 383 -14.24 -12.28 13.87
C LEU A 383 -15.22 -12.13 15.04
N ASN A 384 -14.69 -11.80 16.20
CA ASN A 384 -15.54 -11.46 17.34
C ASN A 384 -16.22 -10.10 17.08
N PRO A 385 -17.54 -10.07 16.92
CA PRO A 385 -18.25 -8.83 16.62
C PRO A 385 -18.17 -7.77 17.72
N PHE A 386 -17.86 -8.18 18.94
CA PHE A 386 -17.74 -7.28 20.09
C PHE A 386 -16.31 -6.77 20.33
N TYR A 387 -15.39 -7.06 19.42
CA TYR A 387 -13.99 -6.64 19.57
C TYR A 387 -13.78 -5.14 19.32
N LEU A 388 -14.54 -4.56 18.38
CA LEU A 388 -14.38 -3.15 17.99
C LEU A 388 -14.36 -2.16 19.16
N PRO A 389 -15.27 -2.24 20.17
CA PRO A 389 -15.21 -1.37 21.32
C PRO A 389 -13.91 -1.50 22.12
N TRP A 390 -13.39 -2.72 22.27
CA TRP A 390 -12.12 -2.96 22.97
C TRP A 390 -10.93 -2.39 22.20
N GLY A 391 -10.88 -2.58 20.88
CA GLY A 391 -9.86 -2.01 20.04
C GLY A 391 -9.84 -0.47 20.12
N MET A 392 -11.00 0.17 20.02
CA MET A 392 -11.13 1.63 20.16
C MET A 392 -10.68 2.12 21.53
N ARG A 393 -11.04 1.40 22.60
CA ARG A 393 -10.57 1.73 23.95
C ARG A 393 -9.06 1.61 24.05
N GLY A 394 -8.47 0.52 23.52
CA GLY A 394 -7.02 0.33 23.50
C GLY A 394 -6.30 1.49 22.80
N ILE A 395 -6.81 1.92 21.65
CA ILE A 395 -6.29 3.10 20.92
C ILE A 395 -6.37 4.35 21.82
N ALA A 396 -7.52 4.62 22.43
CA ALA A 396 -7.69 5.80 23.27
C ALA A 396 -6.74 5.79 24.48
N ASP A 397 -6.65 4.67 25.20
CA ASP A 397 -5.77 4.51 26.36
C ASP A 397 -4.29 4.69 25.96
N GLU A 398 -3.84 4.15 24.80
CA GLU A 398 -2.46 4.29 24.33
C GLU A 398 -2.14 5.73 23.90
N ILE A 399 -3.04 6.42 23.20
CA ILE A 399 -2.87 7.81 22.79
C ILE A 399 -2.77 8.73 24.01
N MET A 400 -3.65 8.53 24.98
CA MET A 400 -3.64 9.32 26.22
C MET A 400 -2.35 9.07 27.04
N ALA A 401 -1.90 7.84 27.13
CA ALA A 401 -0.65 7.51 27.79
C ALA A 401 0.59 8.13 27.12
N ARG A 402 0.59 8.26 25.80
CA ARG A 402 1.67 8.93 25.03
C ARG A 402 1.63 10.46 25.16
N GLY A 403 0.49 11.04 25.46
CA GLY A 403 0.31 12.50 25.54
C GLY A 403 0.51 13.23 24.21
N ASP A 404 0.43 12.52 23.07
CA ASP A 404 0.60 13.11 21.74
C ASP A 404 -0.61 13.97 21.37
N GLN A 405 -0.44 15.29 21.43
CA GLN A 405 -1.49 16.26 21.19
C GLN A 405 -2.10 16.20 19.77
N ILE A 406 -1.34 15.73 18.81
CA ILE A 406 -1.81 15.58 17.43
C ILE A 406 -2.78 14.40 17.37
N LEU A 407 -2.39 13.25 17.93
CA LEU A 407 -3.22 12.07 17.99
C LEU A 407 -4.47 12.27 18.86
N ILE A 408 -4.35 13.00 19.97
CA ILE A 408 -5.50 13.36 20.81
C ILE A 408 -6.55 14.17 20.00
N LYS A 409 -6.12 15.20 19.27
CA LYS A 409 -7.02 16.00 18.42
C LYS A 409 -7.68 15.17 17.31
N GLU A 410 -6.92 14.23 16.72
CA GLU A 410 -7.48 13.33 15.71
C GLU A 410 -8.51 12.36 16.32
N LEU A 411 -8.23 11.81 17.50
CA LEU A 411 -9.19 10.96 18.22
C LEU A 411 -10.49 11.71 18.53
N GLU A 412 -10.39 12.97 18.99
CA GLU A 412 -11.54 13.84 19.20
C GLU A 412 -12.31 14.12 17.89
N ARG A 413 -11.58 14.26 16.76
CA ARG A 413 -12.21 14.40 15.44
C ARG A 413 -12.99 13.13 15.07
N VAL A 414 -12.39 11.96 15.25
CA VAL A 414 -13.05 10.67 14.99
C VAL A 414 -14.31 10.52 15.86
N LYS A 415 -14.25 10.95 17.13
CA LYS A 415 -15.40 10.96 18.05
C LYS A 415 -16.53 11.86 17.55
N ARG A 416 -16.21 13.07 17.08
CA ARG A 416 -17.24 13.98 16.49
C ARG A 416 -17.90 13.33 15.28
N LEU A 417 -17.09 12.78 14.35
CA LEU A 417 -17.61 12.08 13.17
C LEU A 417 -18.50 10.89 13.54
N TYR A 418 -18.17 10.15 14.60
CA TYR A 418 -19.02 9.07 15.09
C TYR A 418 -20.38 9.56 15.57
N ASN A 419 -20.44 10.67 16.31
CA ASN A 419 -21.68 11.25 16.82
C ASN A 419 -22.61 11.67 15.67
N ASP A 420 -22.04 12.25 14.61
CA ASP A 420 -22.78 12.75 13.44
C ASP A 420 -23.11 11.63 12.43
N TRP A 421 -22.50 10.45 12.58
CA TRP A 421 -22.63 9.36 11.62
C TRP A 421 -24.02 8.71 11.65
N ASN A 422 -24.73 8.76 10.51
CA ASN A 422 -26.03 8.15 10.33
C ASN A 422 -26.02 7.11 9.20
N PRO A 423 -25.51 5.88 9.47
CA PRO A 423 -25.38 4.87 8.46
C PRO A 423 -26.73 4.38 7.92
N VAL A 424 -26.78 4.12 6.62
CA VAL A 424 -27.98 3.64 5.93
C VAL A 424 -28.03 2.12 5.89
N SER A 425 -26.89 1.48 5.54
CA SER A 425 -26.81 0.01 5.37
C SER A 425 -26.94 -0.73 6.71
N LYS A 426 -27.50 -1.95 6.66
CA LYS A 426 -27.65 -2.82 7.85
C LYS A 426 -26.30 -3.12 8.50
N ALA A 427 -25.27 -3.43 7.70
CA ALA A 427 -23.93 -3.73 8.19
C ALA A 427 -23.30 -2.53 8.94
N MET A 428 -23.41 -1.33 8.37
CA MET A 428 -22.89 -0.12 9.01
C MET A 428 -23.68 0.28 10.25
N LYS A 429 -25.01 0.08 10.27
CA LYS A 429 -25.84 0.28 11.49
C LYS A 429 -25.41 -0.66 12.62
N GLU A 430 -25.07 -1.89 12.28
CA GLU A 430 -24.58 -2.87 13.26
C GLU A 430 -23.22 -2.44 13.83
N ILE A 431 -22.31 -1.93 13.02
CA ILE A 431 -21.03 -1.38 13.50
C ILE A 431 -21.27 -0.19 14.44
N LYS A 432 -22.15 0.74 14.06
CA LYS A 432 -22.49 1.87 14.93
C LYS A 432 -23.01 1.38 16.28
N PHE A 433 -23.92 0.43 16.28
CA PHE A 433 -24.44 -0.18 17.51
C PHE A 433 -23.36 -0.84 18.36
N ARG A 434 -22.43 -1.57 17.75
CA ARG A 434 -21.31 -2.22 18.45
C ARG A 434 -20.34 -1.21 19.07
N LEU A 435 -20.14 -0.06 18.45
CA LEU A 435 -19.28 1.02 18.95
C LEU A 435 -19.95 1.92 20.01
N GLU A 436 -21.27 1.87 20.17
CA GLU A 436 -22.02 2.72 21.10
C GLU A 436 -21.49 2.67 22.55
N PRO A 437 -21.07 1.48 23.12
CA PRO A 437 -20.55 1.43 24.48
C PRO A 437 -19.29 2.26 24.72
N VAL A 438 -18.57 2.66 23.66
CA VAL A 438 -17.32 3.42 23.77
C VAL A 438 -17.56 4.92 23.62
N ARG A 439 -18.75 5.31 23.19
CA ARG A 439 -19.13 6.72 22.90
C ARG A 439 -18.79 7.69 24.03
N SER A 440 -19.00 7.27 25.25
CA SER A 440 -18.73 8.12 26.44
C SER A 440 -17.24 8.22 26.77
N LYS A 441 -16.41 7.34 26.22
CA LYS A 441 -14.98 7.24 26.53
C LYS A 441 -14.05 7.56 25.35
N LEU A 442 -14.60 7.65 24.14
CA LEU A 442 -13.87 8.16 22.97
C LEU A 442 -13.72 9.69 22.98
#